data_feda40118542d0de21a072268a40c523
#
_entry.id   feda40118542d0de21a072268a40c523
#
_cell.length_a   1.000
_cell.length_b   1.000
_cell.length_c   1.000
_cell.angle_alpha   90.00
_cell.angle_beta   90.00
_cell.angle_gamma   90.00
#
_symmetry.space_group_name_H-M   'P 1'
#
loop_
_entity.id
_entity.type
_entity.pdbx_description
1 polymer ?
#
loop_
_entity_poly.entity_id
_entity_poly.type
_entity_poly.pdbx_seq_one_letter_code
_entity_poly.pdbx_strand_id
1 'polypeptide(L)'
;MDYGRDPIFPEGFLWGASSAAWQVEGGVAEGGRTPAIIDLNSKTKKPYADNSIAADHYHHWKEDVQLMAECGFTSYRFSLAWPRIIPASDGKVNPEGIQFYNDLIDELLAHNITPIVTLYHYDMPVWVDELGGWRDRRVIELFDHYVRVCFEAFGDRVKYWLSINEQNMQIVYGKWLGLDKGCANWEKDKW
;
A
#
# COMPACT_ATOMS: atom_id res chain seq x y z
N MET A 1 -28.40 13.95 -22.41
CA MET A 1 -28.55 12.71 -23.20
C MET A 1 -29.05 11.65 -22.24
N ASP A 2 -30.21 11.07 -22.48
CA ASP A 2 -30.76 10.00 -21.65
C ASP A 2 -30.15 8.68 -22.19
N TYR A 3 -29.20 8.13 -21.46
CA TYR A 3 -28.54 6.86 -21.80
C TYR A 3 -29.37 5.68 -21.30
N GLY A 4 -30.67 5.63 -21.65
CA GLY A 4 -31.58 4.51 -21.41
C GLY A 4 -31.33 3.74 -20.10
N ARG A 5 -32.29 3.78 -19.21
CA ARG A 5 -32.21 3.33 -17.82
C ARG A 5 -32.18 1.83 -17.57
N ASP A 6 -31.59 1.03 -18.44
CA ASP A 6 -31.28 -0.34 -18.04
C ASP A 6 -30.00 -0.33 -17.22
N PRO A 7 -30.02 -0.71 -15.94
CA PRO A 7 -28.83 -0.75 -15.13
C PRO A 7 -27.87 -1.80 -15.73
N ILE A 8 -26.84 -1.31 -16.42
CA ILE A 8 -25.77 -2.15 -17.00
C ILE A 8 -24.99 -2.86 -15.88
N PHE A 9 -25.01 -2.31 -14.70
CA PHE A 9 -24.31 -2.83 -13.53
C PHE A 9 -25.31 -3.24 -12.43
N PRO A 10 -25.03 -4.34 -11.70
CA PRO A 10 -25.89 -4.80 -10.64
C PRO A 10 -25.94 -3.78 -9.48
N GLU A 11 -27.00 -3.87 -8.67
CA GLU A 11 -27.09 -3.12 -7.42
C GLU A 11 -25.91 -3.46 -6.51
N GLY A 12 -25.34 -2.45 -5.87
CA GLY A 12 -24.16 -2.62 -5.01
C GLY A 12 -22.83 -2.74 -5.76
N PHE A 13 -22.80 -2.47 -7.08
CA PHE A 13 -21.54 -2.41 -7.83
C PHE A 13 -20.64 -1.31 -7.25
N LEU A 14 -19.37 -1.66 -6.99
CA LEU A 14 -18.40 -0.76 -6.38
C LEU A 14 -17.74 0.13 -7.45
N TRP A 15 -18.00 1.43 -7.36
CA TRP A 15 -17.39 2.46 -8.19
C TRP A 15 -16.29 3.17 -7.42
N GLY A 16 -15.11 3.30 -7.99
CA GLY A 16 -14.04 3.95 -7.27
C GLY A 16 -12.72 4.03 -8.03
N ALA A 17 -11.69 4.38 -7.31
CA ALA A 17 -10.33 4.48 -7.81
C ALA A 17 -9.37 3.70 -6.93
N SER A 18 -8.11 3.63 -7.37
CA SER A 18 -7.04 2.98 -6.61
C SER A 18 -5.78 3.83 -6.55
N SER A 19 -5.07 3.73 -5.44
CA SER A 19 -3.75 4.29 -5.24
C SER A 19 -2.84 3.29 -4.50
N ALA A 20 -1.59 3.69 -4.28
CA ALA A 20 -0.67 2.99 -3.41
C ALA A 20 0.04 3.98 -2.48
N ALA A 21 0.38 3.53 -1.27
CA ALA A 21 0.97 4.37 -0.23
C ALA A 21 2.16 5.19 -0.76
N TRP A 22 3.15 4.54 -1.36
CA TRP A 22 4.34 5.23 -1.88
C TRP A 22 4.06 6.21 -3.04
N GLN A 23 2.92 6.06 -3.73
CA GLN A 23 2.54 6.92 -4.86
C GLN A 23 1.87 8.21 -4.42
N VAL A 24 1.18 8.21 -3.28
CA VAL A 24 0.32 9.33 -2.89
C VAL A 24 0.59 9.89 -1.49
N GLU A 25 1.05 9.06 -0.53
CA GLU A 25 1.12 9.50 0.86
C GLU A 25 2.11 10.64 1.10
N GLY A 26 3.34 10.53 0.61
CA GLY A 26 4.42 11.37 1.13
C GLY A 26 4.75 11.03 2.58
N GLY A 27 5.17 12.01 3.37
CA GLY A 27 5.45 11.81 4.80
C GLY A 27 6.43 10.67 5.09
N VAL A 28 7.45 10.47 4.23
CA VAL A 28 8.33 9.29 4.23
C VAL A 28 9.24 9.17 5.45
N ALA A 29 9.31 10.21 6.27
CA ALA A 29 10.07 10.23 7.53
C ALA A 29 9.22 10.74 8.70
N GLU A 30 7.90 10.67 8.57
CA GLU A 30 6.96 11.19 9.56
C GLU A 30 6.11 10.09 10.17
N GLY A 31 5.52 10.35 11.34
CA GLY A 31 4.69 9.39 12.05
C GLY A 31 5.40 8.08 12.34
N GLY A 32 6.69 8.11 12.65
CA GLY A 32 7.50 6.92 12.94
C GLY A 32 7.79 6.02 11.73
N ARG A 33 7.42 6.42 10.50
CA ARG A 33 7.72 5.66 9.28
C ARG A 33 9.22 5.66 9.01
N THR A 34 9.75 4.51 8.57
CA THR A 34 11.11 4.37 8.07
C THR A 34 11.14 4.20 6.55
N PRO A 35 12.31 4.34 5.89
CA PRO A 35 12.38 4.20 4.44
C PRO A 35 11.99 2.83 3.92
N ALA A 36 11.27 2.81 2.80
CA ALA A 36 11.13 1.66 1.92
C ALA A 36 12.17 1.69 0.81
N ILE A 37 12.42 0.55 0.16
CA ILE A 37 13.33 0.47 -0.99
C ILE A 37 12.91 1.38 -2.13
N ILE A 38 11.61 1.55 -2.33
CA ILE A 38 11.06 2.43 -3.38
C ILE A 38 11.35 3.91 -3.11
N ASP A 39 11.41 4.33 -1.84
CA ASP A 39 11.77 5.70 -1.47
C ASP A 39 13.21 6.01 -1.84
N LEU A 40 14.13 5.05 -1.68
CA LEU A 40 15.52 5.20 -2.08
C LEU A 40 15.66 5.24 -3.61
N ASN A 41 14.88 4.43 -4.31
CA ASN A 41 14.89 4.37 -5.76
C ASN A 41 14.31 5.64 -6.39
N SER A 42 13.24 6.20 -5.83
CA SER A 42 12.62 7.43 -6.32
C SER A 42 13.56 8.62 -6.34
N LYS A 43 14.54 8.65 -5.43
CA LYS A 43 15.55 9.72 -5.35
C LYS A 43 16.75 9.53 -6.29
N THR A 44 17.04 8.29 -6.67
CA THR A 44 18.32 7.95 -7.32
C THR A 44 18.18 7.35 -8.71
N LYS A 45 17.03 6.84 -9.09
CA LYS A 45 16.82 6.12 -10.34
C LYS A 45 15.73 6.77 -11.20
N LYS A 46 16.03 7.07 -12.44
CA LYS A 46 14.99 7.37 -13.45
C LYS A 46 14.37 6.04 -13.93
N PRO A 47 13.06 5.98 -14.20
CA PRO A 47 12.14 7.12 -14.39
C PRO A 47 11.32 7.55 -13.15
N TYR A 48 11.66 7.12 -11.96
CA TYR A 48 10.88 7.44 -10.76
C TYR A 48 10.88 8.94 -10.45
N ALA A 49 9.72 9.45 -10.10
CA ALA A 49 9.59 10.77 -9.49
C ALA A 49 9.92 10.68 -7.99
N ASP A 50 10.32 11.77 -7.39
CA ASP A 50 10.51 11.86 -5.94
C ASP A 50 9.16 11.73 -5.24
N ASN A 51 9.03 10.69 -4.40
CA ASN A 51 7.82 10.39 -3.65
C ASN A 51 7.83 10.92 -2.22
N SER A 52 8.82 11.76 -1.86
CA SER A 52 8.94 12.27 -0.49
C SER A 52 7.75 13.11 -0.04
N ILE A 53 7.12 13.80 -0.98
CA ILE A 53 5.88 14.55 -0.80
C ILE A 53 4.73 13.86 -1.54
N ALA A 54 4.96 13.42 -2.78
CA ALA A 54 3.96 12.81 -3.66
C ALA A 54 2.70 13.70 -3.82
N ALA A 55 1.51 13.18 -3.52
CA ALA A 55 0.28 13.96 -3.44
C ALA A 55 0.00 14.51 -2.01
N ASP A 56 0.92 14.26 -1.10
CA ASP A 56 0.81 14.66 0.31
C ASP A 56 -0.46 14.16 1.03
N HIS A 57 -0.93 12.99 0.59
CA HIS A 57 -2.12 12.35 1.15
C HIS A 57 -1.99 12.09 2.66
N TYR A 58 -0.78 11.90 3.16
CA TYR A 58 -0.53 11.74 4.61
C TYR A 58 -1.05 12.93 5.44
N HIS A 59 -0.98 14.14 4.91
CA HIS A 59 -1.47 15.34 5.58
C HIS A 59 -2.89 15.74 5.14
N HIS A 60 -3.30 15.38 3.91
CA HIS A 60 -4.55 15.82 3.28
C HIS A 60 -5.62 14.73 3.18
N TRP A 61 -5.42 13.57 3.80
CA TRP A 61 -6.29 12.39 3.64
C TRP A 61 -7.78 12.68 3.88
N LYS A 62 -8.13 13.58 4.82
CA LYS A 62 -9.53 13.96 5.07
C LYS A 62 -10.14 14.71 3.89
N GLU A 63 -9.41 15.69 3.36
CA GLU A 63 -9.84 16.47 2.19
C GLU A 63 -9.97 15.55 0.97
N ASP A 64 -9.01 14.64 0.80
CA ASP A 64 -9.01 13.68 -0.30
C ASP A 64 -10.22 12.73 -0.21
N VAL A 65 -10.55 12.22 0.97
CA VAL A 65 -11.75 11.38 1.17
C VAL A 65 -13.04 12.17 0.89
N GLN A 66 -13.12 13.43 1.32
CA GLN A 66 -14.23 14.29 1.00
C GLN A 66 -14.39 14.47 -0.52
N LEU A 67 -13.30 14.76 -1.23
CA LEU A 67 -13.30 14.88 -2.69
C LEU A 67 -13.73 13.58 -3.38
N MET A 68 -13.29 12.42 -2.87
CA MET A 68 -13.75 11.11 -3.38
C MET A 68 -15.27 10.96 -3.22
N ALA A 69 -15.81 11.36 -2.07
CA ALA A 69 -17.26 11.31 -1.83
C ALA A 69 -18.02 12.26 -2.76
N GLU A 70 -17.52 13.48 -2.98
CA GLU A 70 -18.10 14.46 -3.92
C GLU A 70 -18.06 13.95 -5.37
N CYS A 71 -17.02 13.17 -5.74
CA CYS A 71 -16.92 12.48 -7.03
C CYS A 71 -17.87 11.27 -7.16
N GLY A 72 -18.55 10.88 -6.09
CA GLY A 72 -19.49 9.76 -6.08
C GLY A 72 -18.83 8.40 -5.97
N PHE A 73 -17.63 8.30 -5.40
CA PHE A 73 -16.99 7.01 -5.15
C PHE A 73 -17.77 6.22 -4.09
N THR A 74 -17.92 4.91 -4.33
CA THR A 74 -18.48 3.96 -3.38
C THR A 74 -17.43 2.97 -2.88
N SER A 75 -16.22 3.03 -3.43
CA SER A 75 -15.07 2.25 -2.98
C SER A 75 -13.76 2.98 -3.26
N TYR A 76 -12.77 2.70 -2.42
CA TYR A 76 -11.41 3.18 -2.62
C TYR A 76 -10.42 2.07 -2.28
N ARG A 77 -9.54 1.73 -3.24
CA ARG A 77 -8.43 0.83 -3.01
C ARG A 77 -7.18 1.63 -2.68
N PHE A 78 -6.55 1.31 -1.55
CA PHE A 78 -5.26 1.86 -1.16
C PHE A 78 -4.35 0.76 -0.60
N SER A 79 -3.07 1.04 -0.46
CA SER A 79 -2.14 0.11 0.20
C SER A 79 -1.69 0.64 1.55
N LEU A 80 -1.29 -0.28 2.42
CA LEU A 80 -0.65 0.04 3.68
C LEU A 80 0.87 0.09 3.47
N ALA A 81 1.54 1.12 3.96
CA ALA A 81 2.99 1.17 3.96
C ALA A 81 3.54 0.28 5.08
N TRP A 82 4.10 -0.88 4.72
CA TRP A 82 4.71 -1.78 5.71
C TRP A 82 5.69 -1.06 6.64
N PRO A 83 6.63 -0.20 6.16
CA PRO A 83 7.56 0.51 7.04
C PRO A 83 6.90 1.57 7.94
N ARG A 84 5.63 1.93 7.70
CA ARG A 84 4.86 2.79 8.60
C ARG A 84 4.28 1.99 9.77
N ILE A 85 3.96 0.71 9.54
CA ILE A 85 3.35 -0.17 10.55
C ILE A 85 4.41 -0.91 11.36
N ILE A 86 5.43 -1.49 10.70
CA ILE A 86 6.58 -2.17 11.32
C ILE A 86 7.87 -1.49 10.85
N PRO A 87 8.31 -0.42 11.52
CA PRO A 87 9.42 0.40 11.03
C PRO A 87 10.80 -0.23 11.18
N ALA A 88 10.98 -1.22 12.08
CA ALA A 88 12.29 -1.78 12.38
C ALA A 88 12.26 -3.29 12.56
N SER A 89 13.45 -3.89 12.53
CA SER A 89 13.65 -5.34 12.62
C SER A 89 13.33 -5.96 13.99
N ASP A 90 13.06 -5.14 15.00
CA ASP A 90 12.60 -5.62 16.30
C ASP A 90 11.11 -6.04 16.31
N GLY A 91 10.43 -5.86 15.16
CA GLY A 91 9.06 -6.26 14.96
C GLY A 91 8.01 -5.45 15.72
N LYS A 92 8.41 -4.34 16.37
CA LYS A 92 7.47 -3.52 17.12
C LYS A 92 6.51 -2.79 16.21
N VAL A 93 5.25 -2.79 16.62
CA VAL A 93 4.19 -2.05 15.94
C VAL A 93 4.34 -0.55 16.22
N ASN A 94 4.27 0.25 15.19
CA ASN A 94 4.23 1.70 15.32
C ASN A 94 2.78 2.17 15.53
N PRO A 95 2.44 2.68 16.72
CA PRO A 95 1.08 3.09 17.03
C PRO A 95 0.60 4.28 16.18
N GLU A 96 1.49 5.20 15.79
CA GLU A 96 1.14 6.33 14.93
C GLU A 96 0.76 5.85 13.51
N GLY A 97 1.47 4.85 12.98
CA GLY A 97 1.14 4.24 11.69
C GLY A 97 -0.20 3.51 11.71
N ILE A 98 -0.49 2.78 12.79
CA ILE A 98 -1.79 2.14 12.99
C ILE A 98 -2.89 3.20 13.09
N GLN A 99 -2.67 4.28 13.85
CA GLN A 99 -3.68 5.33 14.02
C GLN A 99 -4.00 6.03 12.69
N PHE A 100 -2.98 6.36 11.89
CA PHE A 100 -3.19 6.97 10.58
C PHE A 100 -4.14 6.16 9.69
N TYR A 101 -3.92 4.85 9.59
CA TYR A 101 -4.79 3.99 8.77
C TYR A 101 -6.16 3.74 9.41
N ASN A 102 -6.26 3.71 10.74
CA ASN A 102 -7.55 3.68 11.41
C ASN A 102 -8.40 4.91 11.05
N ASP A 103 -7.79 6.09 11.16
CA ASP A 103 -8.47 7.35 10.86
C ASP A 103 -8.92 7.43 9.39
N LEU A 104 -8.05 6.99 8.46
CA LEU A 104 -8.39 6.92 7.04
C LEU A 104 -9.55 5.95 6.76
N ILE A 105 -9.51 4.75 7.35
CA ILE A 105 -10.57 3.75 7.18
C ILE A 105 -11.89 4.24 7.76
N ASP A 106 -11.87 4.83 8.94
CA ASP A 106 -13.08 5.34 9.60
C ASP A 106 -13.71 6.50 8.79
N GLU A 107 -12.89 7.39 8.24
CA GLU A 107 -13.38 8.48 7.39
C GLU A 107 -13.99 7.95 6.08
N LEU A 108 -13.35 6.99 5.43
CA LEU A 108 -13.93 6.34 4.23
C LEU A 108 -15.31 5.74 4.54
N LEU A 109 -15.42 5.01 5.65
CA LEU A 109 -16.69 4.41 6.07
C LEU A 109 -17.74 5.46 6.44
N ALA A 110 -17.35 6.56 7.07
CA ALA A 110 -18.26 7.67 7.39
C ALA A 110 -18.85 8.31 6.13
N HIS A 111 -18.11 8.28 5.01
CA HIS A 111 -18.57 8.74 3.70
C HIS A 111 -19.22 7.64 2.84
N ASN A 112 -19.50 6.45 3.40
CA ASN A 112 -20.01 5.27 2.67
C ASN A 112 -19.10 4.78 1.54
N ILE A 113 -17.80 5.01 1.65
CA ILE A 113 -16.80 4.52 0.72
C ILE A 113 -16.20 3.23 1.28
N THR A 114 -16.39 2.12 0.57
CA THR A 114 -15.89 0.81 0.98
C THR A 114 -14.37 0.73 0.83
N PRO A 115 -13.60 0.51 1.91
CA PRO A 115 -12.16 0.34 1.83
C PRO A 115 -11.80 -1.01 1.23
N ILE A 116 -10.86 -1.01 0.26
CA ILE A 116 -10.22 -2.19 -0.33
C ILE A 116 -8.73 -2.06 -0.05
N VAL A 117 -8.18 -2.90 0.83
CA VAL A 117 -6.84 -2.73 1.34
C VAL A 117 -5.85 -3.67 0.67
N THR A 118 -4.76 -3.12 0.15
CA THR A 118 -3.63 -3.90 -0.35
C THR A 118 -2.54 -3.92 0.72
N LEU A 119 -2.14 -5.13 1.17
CA LEU A 119 -1.15 -5.29 2.22
C LEU A 119 0.26 -4.90 1.77
N TYR A 120 0.64 -5.24 0.54
CA TYR A 120 1.95 -4.94 0.00
C TYR A 120 1.88 -4.39 -1.43
N HIS A 121 2.44 -3.21 -1.65
CA HIS A 121 2.51 -2.55 -2.96
C HIS A 121 3.90 -1.96 -3.23
N TYR A 122 4.94 -2.82 -3.24
CA TYR A 122 6.36 -2.52 -3.54
C TYR A 122 7.12 -1.70 -2.49
N ASP A 123 6.52 -1.40 -1.37
CA ASP A 123 7.07 -0.60 -0.29
C ASP A 123 7.75 -1.46 0.81
N MET A 124 8.62 -2.37 0.37
CA MET A 124 9.40 -3.20 1.29
C MET A 124 10.28 -2.32 2.19
N PRO A 125 10.22 -2.51 3.52
CA PRO A 125 11.13 -1.82 4.42
C PRO A 125 12.59 -2.11 4.08
N VAL A 126 13.46 -1.11 4.14
CA VAL A 126 14.89 -1.27 3.85
C VAL A 126 15.52 -2.37 4.70
N TRP A 127 15.16 -2.46 5.97
CA TRP A 127 15.68 -3.48 6.87
C TRP A 127 15.28 -4.92 6.47
N VAL A 128 14.13 -5.12 5.80
CA VAL A 128 13.72 -6.43 5.24
C VAL A 128 14.55 -6.75 3.99
N ASP A 129 14.76 -5.75 3.12
CA ASP A 129 15.59 -5.91 1.91
C ASP A 129 17.04 -6.23 2.26
N GLU A 130 17.58 -5.66 3.33
CA GLU A 130 18.92 -5.96 3.85
C GLU A 130 19.07 -7.40 4.32
N LEU A 131 17.99 -8.04 4.77
CA LEU A 131 17.97 -9.47 5.11
C LEU A 131 17.88 -10.38 3.89
N GLY A 132 17.69 -9.83 2.69
CA GLY A 132 17.54 -10.57 1.43
C GLY A 132 16.17 -10.44 0.76
N GLY A 133 15.23 -9.71 1.37
CA GLY A 133 13.90 -9.46 0.81
C GLY A 133 13.15 -10.75 0.48
N TRP A 134 12.40 -10.75 -0.61
CA TRP A 134 11.59 -11.91 -1.04
C TRP A 134 12.40 -13.17 -1.38
N ARG A 135 13.72 -13.08 -1.44
CA ARG A 135 14.60 -14.27 -1.66
C ARG A 135 14.95 -15.02 -0.39
N ASP A 136 14.85 -14.38 0.75
CA ASP A 136 15.14 -15.01 2.02
C ASP A 136 13.85 -15.56 2.63
N ARG A 137 13.86 -16.84 3.01
CA ARG A 137 12.66 -17.47 3.57
C ARG A 137 12.18 -16.83 4.88
N ARG A 138 13.05 -16.11 5.59
CA ARG A 138 12.67 -15.33 6.78
C ARG A 138 11.62 -14.27 6.49
N VAL A 139 11.53 -13.77 5.25
CA VAL A 139 10.52 -12.82 4.85
C VAL A 139 9.09 -13.34 5.04
N ILE A 140 8.89 -14.66 4.98
CA ILE A 140 7.58 -15.29 5.17
C ILE A 140 7.07 -15.02 6.59
N GLU A 141 7.92 -15.22 7.61
CA GLU A 141 7.56 -14.95 9.01
C GLU A 141 7.40 -13.46 9.29
N LEU A 142 8.25 -12.62 8.69
CA LEU A 142 8.17 -11.17 8.82
C LEU A 142 6.88 -10.62 8.18
N PHE A 143 6.53 -11.13 7.01
CA PHE A 143 5.30 -10.74 6.32
C PHE A 143 4.05 -11.27 7.04
N ASP A 144 4.08 -12.52 7.54
CA ASP A 144 2.98 -13.07 8.35
C ASP A 144 2.75 -12.21 9.61
N HIS A 145 3.81 -11.82 10.32
CA HIS A 145 3.71 -10.93 11.46
C HIS A 145 3.05 -9.59 11.08
N TYR A 146 3.52 -8.94 10.03
CA TYR A 146 2.94 -7.70 9.52
C TYR A 146 1.45 -7.85 9.17
N VAL A 147 1.11 -8.93 8.46
CA VAL A 147 -0.26 -9.22 8.05
C VAL A 147 -1.17 -9.42 9.26
N ARG A 148 -0.72 -10.14 10.29
CA ARG A 148 -1.48 -10.34 11.53
C ARG A 148 -1.76 -9.02 12.22
N VAL A 149 -0.76 -8.16 12.35
CA VAL A 149 -0.92 -6.81 12.91
C VAL A 149 -1.97 -6.01 12.15
N CYS A 150 -1.95 -6.07 10.80
CA CYS A 150 -2.93 -5.37 9.97
C CYS A 150 -4.35 -5.93 10.17
N PHE A 151 -4.51 -7.25 10.23
CA PHE A 151 -5.82 -7.86 10.45
C PHE A 151 -6.35 -7.62 11.88
N GLU A 152 -5.49 -7.62 12.88
CA GLU A 152 -5.87 -7.28 14.25
C GLU A 152 -6.32 -5.82 14.37
N ALA A 153 -5.66 -4.90 13.64
CA ALA A 153 -5.95 -3.47 13.72
C ALA A 153 -7.17 -3.03 12.89
N PHE A 154 -7.44 -3.69 11.75
CA PHE A 154 -8.39 -3.18 10.74
C PHE A 154 -9.42 -4.21 10.30
N GLY A 155 -9.26 -5.49 10.63
CA GLY A 155 -10.08 -6.58 10.11
C GLY A 155 -11.52 -6.58 10.59
N ASP A 156 -11.84 -5.84 11.63
CA ASP A 156 -13.21 -5.63 12.11
C ASP A 156 -14.06 -4.77 11.14
N ARG A 157 -13.41 -3.91 10.33
CA ARG A 157 -14.05 -2.93 9.44
C ARG A 157 -13.75 -3.16 7.97
N VAL A 158 -12.56 -3.67 7.64
CA VAL A 158 -12.14 -3.94 6.25
C VAL A 158 -12.56 -5.35 5.83
N LYS A 159 -13.35 -5.46 4.75
CA LYS A 159 -13.83 -6.73 4.21
C LYS A 159 -13.03 -7.23 3.00
N TYR A 160 -12.41 -6.33 2.25
CA TYR A 160 -11.72 -6.65 0.99
C TYR A 160 -10.23 -6.42 1.11
N TRP A 161 -9.46 -7.50 0.90
CA TRP A 161 -8.03 -7.51 1.06
C TRP A 161 -7.32 -8.06 -0.19
N LEU A 162 -6.25 -7.40 -0.60
CA LEU A 162 -5.31 -7.90 -1.58
C LEU A 162 -3.96 -8.12 -0.88
N SER A 163 -3.38 -9.30 -1.05
CA SER A 163 -2.14 -9.63 -0.35
C SER A 163 -0.92 -8.90 -0.93
N ILE A 164 -0.64 -9.12 -2.20
CA ILE A 164 0.54 -8.56 -2.90
C ILE A 164 0.08 -8.00 -4.24
N ASN A 165 0.39 -6.72 -4.49
CA ASN A 165 0.11 -6.11 -5.78
C ASN A 165 1.08 -6.65 -6.84
N GLU A 166 0.51 -7.13 -7.98
CA GLU A 166 1.27 -7.51 -9.17
C GLU A 166 2.55 -8.32 -8.88
N GLN A 167 2.41 -9.42 -8.14
CA GLN A 167 3.56 -10.26 -7.77
C GLN A 167 4.37 -10.75 -8.99
N ASN A 168 3.72 -10.87 -10.14
CA ASN A 168 4.37 -11.18 -11.41
C ASN A 168 5.37 -10.09 -11.85
N MET A 169 5.07 -8.82 -11.56
CA MET A 169 5.99 -7.71 -11.90
C MET A 169 7.27 -7.76 -11.07
N GLN A 170 7.21 -8.21 -9.83
CA GLN A 170 8.39 -8.42 -9.01
C GLN A 170 9.27 -9.53 -9.58
N ILE A 171 8.68 -10.62 -10.05
CA ILE A 171 9.42 -11.76 -10.63
C ILE A 171 10.05 -11.36 -11.97
N VAL A 172 9.32 -10.68 -12.84
CA VAL A 172 9.75 -10.38 -14.21
C VAL A 172 10.61 -9.12 -14.28
N TYR A 173 10.24 -8.09 -13.56
CA TYR A 173 10.84 -6.75 -13.67
C TYR A 173 11.49 -6.24 -12.38
N GLY A 174 11.45 -7.00 -11.28
CA GLY A 174 11.90 -6.54 -9.96
C GLY A 174 13.31 -5.97 -9.96
N LYS A 175 14.26 -6.59 -10.66
CA LYS A 175 15.62 -6.06 -10.81
C LYS A 175 15.64 -4.74 -11.57
N TRP A 176 14.95 -4.65 -12.68
CA TRP A 176 14.92 -3.45 -13.52
C TRP A 176 14.24 -2.29 -12.81
N LEU A 177 13.15 -2.58 -12.12
CA LEU A 177 12.42 -1.61 -11.32
C LEU A 177 13.11 -1.31 -9.97
N GLY A 178 14.07 -2.15 -9.54
CA GLY A 178 14.74 -2.01 -8.25
C GLY A 178 13.81 -2.22 -7.06
N LEU A 179 12.78 -3.06 -7.24
CA LEU A 179 11.79 -3.34 -6.21
C LEU A 179 12.29 -4.31 -5.14
N ASP A 180 13.35 -5.05 -5.45
CA ASP A 180 13.99 -6.02 -4.57
C ASP A 180 15.38 -6.36 -5.12
N LYS A 181 16.40 -6.36 -4.29
CA LYS A 181 17.73 -6.89 -4.65
C LYS A 181 17.65 -8.35 -5.07
N GLY A 182 16.65 -9.03 -4.59
CA GLY A 182 16.43 -10.44 -4.77
C GLY A 182 15.80 -10.86 -6.08
N CYS A 183 15.02 -10.06 -6.77
CA CYS A 183 14.35 -10.39 -8.02
C CYS A 183 15.30 -10.42 -9.24
N ALA A 184 16.59 -10.62 -9.04
CA ALA A 184 17.61 -10.26 -10.00
C ALA A 184 17.93 -11.31 -11.06
N ASN A 185 17.48 -12.52 -10.96
CA ASN A 185 17.86 -13.58 -11.91
C ASN A 185 16.75 -14.60 -12.07
N TRP A 186 15.66 -14.16 -12.67
CA TRP A 186 14.62 -15.11 -13.01
C TRP A 186 15.15 -16.29 -13.86
N GLU A 187 16.26 -16.10 -14.63
CA GLU A 187 16.94 -17.19 -15.34
C GLU A 187 17.70 -18.16 -14.44
N LYS A 188 18.19 -17.69 -13.27
CA LYS A 188 18.84 -18.54 -12.27
C LYS A 188 17.86 -19.05 -11.21
N ASP A 189 16.77 -18.33 -10.99
CA ASP A 189 15.76 -18.61 -9.98
C ASP A 189 14.55 -19.37 -10.56
N LYS A 190 14.72 -19.91 -11.77
CA LYS A 190 13.84 -20.96 -12.30
C LYS A 190 14.05 -22.20 -11.45
N TRP A 191 13.34 -22.24 -10.30
CA TRP A 191 13.21 -23.41 -9.38
C TRP A 191 14.44 -23.81 -8.60
#